data_71027a8eacc5d9cfd14f28cc58dccfb1
#
_entry.id   71027a8eacc5d9cfd14f28cc58dccfb1
#
_cell.length_a   1.000
_cell.length_b   1.000
_cell.length_c   1.000
_cell.angle_alpha   90.00
_cell.angle_beta   90.00
_cell.angle_gamma   90.00
#
_symmetry.space_group_name_H-M   'P 1'
#
loop_
_entity.id
_entity.type
_entity.pdbx_description
1 polymer ?
#
loop_
_entity_poly.entity_id
_entity_poly.type
_entity_poly.pdbx_seq_one_letter_code
_entity_poly.pdbx_strand_id
1 'polypeptide(L)'
;TTLFRSLYTYTYVWERDCERLSTSRDDETLAEVVGKTSAEACAAGLNYLAQVYHDGTRVTYPLYTDEEIAAVPARAHAELYYCPAKQPGAKFAIVLSGNALYYSGELRGGVATAWELHERGYAVFSLRYRIGWEAGDDAPLEDLARAIRFVMDNADTFGVSTEDYALLGYSSGGQLAGVFGNEEKGWGRYGVPKPGVLLLVYPINNFLGAKPAYHLLMDTDRLERRYYSYTVSKLVTPDYPPTFLWYGRNDLKIGRAHV
;
A
#
# COMPACT_ATOMS: atom_id res chain seq x y z
N THR A 1 -15.18 0.43 17.17
CA THR A 1 -15.77 -0.50 16.21
C THR A 1 -14.69 -1.42 15.62
N THR A 2 -15.07 -2.61 15.13
CA THR A 2 -14.14 -3.60 14.56
C THR A 2 -13.35 -3.03 13.37
N LEU A 3 -13.98 -2.22 12.52
CA LEU A 3 -13.33 -1.55 11.40
C LEU A 3 -12.18 -0.65 11.85
N PHE A 4 -12.39 0.11 12.92
CA PHE A 4 -11.38 1.01 13.46
C PHE A 4 -10.17 0.23 14.02
N ARG A 5 -10.41 -0.89 14.69
CA ARG A 5 -9.36 -1.76 15.21
C ARG A 5 -8.55 -2.40 14.08
N SER A 6 -9.18 -2.83 12.97
CA SER A 6 -8.47 -3.45 11.86
C SER A 6 -7.57 -2.46 11.10
N LEU A 7 -8.00 -1.19 10.97
CA LEU A 7 -7.16 -0.12 10.41
C LEU A 7 -5.99 0.26 11.30
N TYR A 8 -6.12 0.01 12.61
CA TYR A 8 -5.22 0.52 13.63
C TYR A 8 -4.18 -0.46 14.13
N THR A 9 -4.47 -1.77 14.13
CA THR A 9 -3.73 -2.77 14.91
C THR A 9 -2.77 -3.63 14.12
N TYR A 10 -2.56 -3.36 12.81
CA TYR A 10 -1.58 -4.14 12.08
C TYR A 10 -0.17 -3.58 12.25
N THR A 11 0.50 -4.06 13.28
CA THR A 11 1.94 -3.89 13.46
C THR A 11 2.58 -5.27 13.40
N TYR A 12 3.48 -5.48 12.44
CA TYR A 12 4.25 -6.71 12.37
C TYR A 12 5.62 -6.49 13.01
N VAL A 13 5.61 -6.45 14.32
CA VAL A 13 6.82 -6.49 15.14
C VAL A 13 6.47 -7.36 16.33
N TRP A 14 7.40 -8.13 16.88
CA TRP A 14 7.17 -8.96 18.05
C TRP A 14 6.30 -8.25 19.09
N GLU A 15 5.41 -8.95 19.75
CA GLU A 15 4.45 -8.38 20.73
C GLU A 15 5.08 -7.33 21.64
N ARG A 16 6.30 -7.59 22.09
CA ARG A 16 7.09 -6.66 22.92
C ARG A 16 7.47 -5.34 22.23
N ASP A 17 7.61 -5.34 20.92
CA ASP A 17 8.00 -4.18 20.13
C ASP A 17 6.78 -3.52 19.48
N CYS A 18 5.64 -4.23 19.38
CA CYS A 18 4.34 -3.64 19.01
C CYS A 18 3.91 -2.56 19.99
N GLU A 19 4.14 -2.76 21.29
CA GLU A 19 3.86 -1.73 22.32
C GLU A 19 4.72 -0.48 22.14
N ARG A 20 5.95 -0.61 21.61
CA ARG A 20 6.85 0.52 21.34
C ARG A 20 6.59 1.21 20.01
N LEU A 21 6.04 0.48 19.05
CA LEU A 21 5.72 0.98 17.71
C LEU A 21 4.24 1.28 17.54
N SER A 22 3.39 0.85 18.47
CA SER A 22 2.06 1.39 18.64
C SER A 22 2.23 2.87 18.97
N THR A 23 2.20 3.67 17.93
CA THR A 23 2.51 5.10 17.98
C THR A 23 1.33 5.92 18.50
N SER A 24 0.28 5.27 18.99
CA SER A 24 -0.89 5.95 19.50
C SER A 24 -1.34 5.33 20.80
N ARG A 25 -1.54 6.21 21.73
CA ARG A 25 -2.16 5.93 23.02
C ARG A 25 -3.63 6.29 22.94
N ASP A 26 -4.44 5.68 23.81
CA ASP A 26 -5.89 5.91 23.84
C ASP A 26 -6.27 7.38 24.09
N ASP A 27 -5.34 8.18 24.59
CA ASP A 27 -5.48 9.61 24.91
C ASP A 27 -4.98 10.53 23.77
N GLU A 28 -4.39 9.99 22.69
CA GLU A 28 -3.92 10.79 21.56
C GLU A 28 -5.06 11.21 20.63
N THR A 29 -5.04 12.45 20.21
CA THR A 29 -5.95 12.95 19.18
C THR A 29 -5.56 12.45 17.79
N LEU A 30 -6.52 12.42 16.85
CA LEU A 30 -6.24 12.04 15.46
C LEU A 30 -5.11 12.91 14.85
N ALA A 31 -5.08 14.21 15.19
CA ALA A 31 -4.06 15.13 14.70
C ALA A 31 -2.65 14.80 15.23
N GLU A 32 -2.54 14.27 16.42
CA GLU A 32 -1.27 13.78 16.97
C GLU A 32 -0.81 12.49 16.29
N VAL A 33 -1.74 11.60 15.96
CA VAL A 33 -1.45 10.33 15.30
C VAL A 33 -1.06 10.52 13.84
N VAL A 34 -1.86 11.24 13.04
CA VAL A 34 -1.67 11.34 11.57
C VAL A 34 -0.97 12.63 11.12
N GLY A 35 -0.79 13.58 12.03
CA GLY A 35 -0.29 14.93 11.72
C GLY A 35 -1.41 15.90 11.40
N LYS A 36 -1.22 17.17 11.78
CA LYS A 36 -2.24 18.22 11.66
C LYS A 36 -2.76 18.43 10.23
N THR A 37 -1.88 18.35 9.24
CA THR A 37 -2.22 18.55 7.83
C THR A 37 -3.07 17.43 7.23
N SER A 38 -3.02 16.24 7.80
CA SER A 38 -3.78 15.06 7.31
C SER A 38 -5.01 14.76 8.16
N ALA A 39 -5.15 15.40 9.32
CA ALA A 39 -6.18 15.06 10.30
C ALA A 39 -7.60 15.31 9.78
N GLU A 40 -7.83 16.41 9.07
CA GLU A 40 -9.14 16.75 8.51
C GLU A 40 -9.55 15.74 7.44
N ALA A 41 -8.69 15.47 6.46
CA ALA A 41 -8.96 14.49 5.40
C ALA A 41 -9.10 13.07 5.97
N CYS A 42 -8.30 12.70 6.98
CA CYS A 42 -8.42 11.42 7.65
C CYS A 42 -9.74 11.29 8.41
N ALA A 43 -10.16 12.33 9.14
CA ALA A 43 -11.45 12.35 9.83
C ALA A 43 -12.63 12.24 8.85
N ALA A 44 -12.59 12.99 7.75
CA ALA A 44 -13.60 12.93 6.70
C ALA A 44 -13.67 11.54 6.07
N GLY A 45 -12.52 10.94 5.73
CA GLY A 45 -12.44 9.60 5.19
C GLY A 45 -12.96 8.52 6.14
N LEU A 46 -12.60 8.58 7.43
CA LEU A 46 -13.12 7.66 8.45
C LEU A 46 -14.64 7.77 8.62
N ASN A 47 -15.17 9.00 8.66
CA ASN A 47 -16.60 9.23 8.77
C ASN A 47 -17.34 8.70 7.54
N TYR A 48 -16.82 8.93 6.35
CA TYR A 48 -17.38 8.40 5.11
C TYR A 48 -17.38 6.87 5.10
N LEU A 49 -16.26 6.23 5.42
CA LEU A 49 -16.17 4.76 5.51
C LEU A 49 -17.13 4.19 6.56
N ALA A 50 -17.30 4.86 7.69
CA ALA A 50 -18.26 4.47 8.71
C ALA A 50 -19.70 4.57 8.19
N GLN A 51 -20.02 5.66 7.48
CA GLN A 51 -21.35 5.83 6.88
C GLN A 51 -21.65 4.74 5.86
N VAL A 52 -20.79 4.54 4.85
CA VAL A 52 -21.03 3.53 3.80
C VAL A 52 -21.10 2.11 4.37
N TYR A 53 -20.36 1.83 5.44
CA TYR A 53 -20.46 0.57 6.17
C TYR A 53 -21.81 0.41 6.85
N HIS A 54 -22.32 1.46 7.50
CA HIS A 54 -23.66 1.44 8.12
C HIS A 54 -24.78 1.33 7.09
N ASP A 55 -24.57 1.87 5.89
CA ASP A 55 -25.49 1.77 4.76
C ASP A 55 -25.47 0.37 4.08
N GLY A 56 -24.67 -0.56 4.63
CA GLY A 56 -24.60 -1.95 4.18
C GLY A 56 -23.52 -2.23 3.13
N THR A 57 -22.70 -1.23 2.75
CA THR A 57 -21.59 -1.46 1.85
C THR A 57 -20.45 -2.18 2.58
N ARG A 58 -19.98 -3.28 2.00
CA ARG A 58 -18.78 -3.94 2.50
C ARG A 58 -17.56 -3.08 2.18
N VAL A 59 -16.77 -2.74 3.18
CA VAL A 59 -15.58 -1.86 3.05
C VAL A 59 -14.26 -2.59 3.25
N THR A 60 -14.28 -3.87 3.62
CA THR A 60 -13.06 -4.69 3.79
C THR A 60 -13.20 -6.00 3.04
N TYR A 61 -12.14 -6.39 2.33
CA TYR A 61 -12.10 -7.59 1.50
C TYR A 61 -10.81 -8.35 1.74
N PRO A 62 -10.84 -9.55 2.35
CA PRO A 62 -9.69 -10.43 2.40
C PRO A 62 -9.32 -10.85 0.97
N LEU A 63 -8.03 -10.93 0.68
CA LEU A 63 -7.54 -11.28 -0.65
C LEU A 63 -7.40 -12.78 -0.89
N TYR A 64 -7.35 -13.56 0.16
CA TYR A 64 -7.13 -15.00 0.10
C TYR A 64 -8.30 -15.77 0.72
N THR A 65 -8.53 -16.98 0.22
CA THR A 65 -9.53 -17.89 0.78
C THR A 65 -9.07 -18.50 2.10
N ASP A 66 -10.01 -19.08 2.86
CA ASP A 66 -9.67 -19.77 4.11
C ASP A 66 -8.70 -20.93 3.89
N GLU A 67 -8.79 -21.65 2.76
CA GLU A 67 -7.86 -22.73 2.39
C GLU A 67 -6.47 -22.19 2.08
N GLU A 68 -6.37 -21.06 1.37
CA GLU A 68 -5.09 -20.40 1.07
C GLU A 68 -4.44 -19.85 2.34
N ILE A 69 -5.23 -19.36 3.29
CA ILE A 69 -4.77 -18.88 4.60
C ILE A 69 -4.33 -20.07 5.46
N ALA A 70 -5.07 -21.19 5.46
CA ALA A 70 -4.68 -22.37 6.19
C ALA A 70 -3.34 -22.95 5.69
N ALA A 71 -3.07 -22.87 4.38
CA ALA A 71 -1.81 -23.29 3.78
C ALA A 71 -0.65 -22.32 4.08
N VAL A 72 -0.93 -21.01 4.13
CA VAL A 72 0.06 -19.93 4.40
C VAL A 72 -0.59 -18.91 5.33
N PRO A 73 -0.47 -19.06 6.66
CA PRO A 73 -1.17 -18.22 7.64
C PRO A 73 -0.93 -16.71 7.48
N ALA A 74 0.25 -16.31 7.02
CA ALA A 74 0.60 -14.93 6.73
C ALA A 74 -0.34 -14.23 5.71
N ARG A 75 -1.01 -14.99 4.86
CA ARG A 75 -2.00 -14.49 3.89
C ARG A 75 -3.24 -13.87 4.53
N ALA A 76 -3.51 -14.18 5.81
CA ALA A 76 -4.58 -13.51 6.57
C ALA A 76 -4.36 -12.00 6.74
N HIS A 77 -3.13 -11.55 6.57
CA HIS A 77 -2.77 -10.14 6.73
C HIS A 77 -2.94 -9.31 5.44
N ALA A 78 -3.24 -9.94 4.31
CA ALA A 78 -3.46 -9.24 3.05
C ALA A 78 -4.96 -8.94 2.84
N GLU A 79 -5.31 -7.65 2.85
CA GLU A 79 -6.69 -7.17 2.83
C GLU A 79 -6.81 -5.84 2.08
N LEU A 80 -7.95 -5.62 1.42
CA LEU A 80 -8.30 -4.35 0.80
C LEU A 80 -9.31 -3.58 1.66
N TYR A 81 -9.08 -2.28 1.81
CA TYR A 81 -10.06 -1.31 2.31
C TYR A 81 -10.63 -0.53 1.14
N TYR A 82 -11.92 -0.61 0.93
CA TYR A 82 -12.61 -0.02 -0.20
C TYR A 82 -13.29 1.29 0.18
N CYS A 83 -12.96 2.33 -0.57
CA CYS A 83 -13.65 3.61 -0.56
C CYS A 83 -14.36 3.78 -1.91
N PRO A 84 -15.70 3.64 -1.97
CA PRO A 84 -16.49 3.71 -3.20
C PRO A 84 -16.30 5.02 -3.94
N ALA A 85 -16.39 5.01 -5.26
CA ALA A 85 -16.46 6.24 -6.06
C ALA A 85 -17.83 6.92 -5.93
N LYS A 86 -17.88 8.21 -6.25
CA LYS A 86 -19.12 9.00 -6.28
C LYS A 86 -20.05 8.62 -7.45
N GLN A 87 -19.47 8.07 -8.53
CA GLN A 87 -20.21 7.75 -9.76
C GLN A 87 -19.75 6.39 -10.31
N PRO A 88 -20.65 5.62 -10.93
CA PRO A 88 -20.29 4.38 -11.63
C PRO A 88 -19.35 4.66 -12.82
N GLY A 89 -18.53 3.66 -13.18
CA GLY A 89 -17.57 3.75 -14.27
C GLY A 89 -16.31 4.57 -13.93
N ALA A 90 -16.13 4.92 -12.66
CA ALA A 90 -14.95 5.65 -12.20
C ALA A 90 -13.67 4.82 -12.41
N LYS A 91 -12.55 5.49 -12.69
CA LYS A 91 -11.24 4.86 -12.58
C LYS A 91 -10.95 4.52 -11.13
N PHE A 92 -10.13 3.49 -10.90
CA PHE A 92 -9.73 3.14 -9.55
C PHE A 92 -8.25 3.39 -9.29
N ALA A 93 -7.93 3.57 -8.03
CA ALA A 93 -6.57 3.64 -7.52
C ALA A 93 -6.34 2.61 -6.43
N ILE A 94 -5.16 1.97 -6.43
CA ILE A 94 -4.68 1.19 -5.29
C ILE A 94 -3.64 2.03 -4.54
N VAL A 95 -3.88 2.23 -3.25
CA VAL A 95 -3.00 2.99 -2.34
C VAL A 95 -2.19 2.01 -1.52
N LEU A 96 -0.87 2.20 -1.53
CA LEU A 96 0.12 1.39 -0.84
C LEU A 96 0.77 2.24 0.25
N SER A 97 0.40 2.00 1.49
CA SER A 97 0.96 2.72 2.63
C SER A 97 2.43 2.36 2.84
N GLY A 98 3.20 3.32 3.35
CA GLY A 98 4.60 3.12 3.72
C GLY A 98 4.76 2.62 5.15
N ASN A 99 5.94 2.73 5.67
CA ASN A 99 6.46 2.53 7.02
C ASN A 99 7.56 1.46 7.07
N ALA A 100 8.43 1.51 6.08
CA ALA A 100 9.65 0.71 6.03
C ALA A 100 9.44 -0.82 6.11
N LEU A 101 8.24 -1.30 5.78
CA LEU A 101 7.83 -2.71 5.87
C LEU A 101 7.73 -3.27 7.30
N TYR A 102 7.78 -2.43 8.34
CA TYR A 102 7.68 -2.88 9.74
C TYR A 102 6.27 -2.86 10.30
N TYR A 103 5.44 -1.94 9.83
CA TYR A 103 4.04 -1.81 10.22
C TYR A 103 3.24 -1.25 9.05
N SER A 104 1.93 -1.30 9.16
CA SER A 104 1.04 -0.80 8.15
C SER A 104 0.56 0.61 8.47
N GLY A 105 0.66 1.51 7.52
CA GLY A 105 0.38 2.95 7.71
C GLY A 105 -0.96 3.38 7.15
N GLU A 106 -1.96 2.49 7.11
CA GLU A 106 -3.26 2.77 6.47
C GLU A 106 -3.92 4.01 7.05
N LEU A 107 -3.86 4.20 8.35
CA LEU A 107 -4.47 5.38 8.96
C LEU A 107 -3.76 6.68 8.52
N ARG A 108 -2.42 6.66 8.47
CA ARG A 108 -1.63 7.85 8.11
C ARG A 108 -1.57 8.14 6.62
N GLY A 109 -1.42 7.10 5.80
CA GLY A 109 -1.21 7.22 4.35
C GLY A 109 -2.40 6.78 3.52
N GLY A 110 -3.14 5.76 3.98
CA GLY A 110 -4.24 5.17 3.24
C GLY A 110 -5.52 5.99 3.30
N VAL A 111 -6.07 6.20 4.50
CA VAL A 111 -7.42 6.78 4.67
C VAL A 111 -7.51 8.22 4.17
N ALA A 112 -6.57 9.09 4.55
CA ALA A 112 -6.58 10.48 4.09
C ALA A 112 -6.43 10.57 2.57
N THR A 113 -5.55 9.76 1.99
CA THR A 113 -5.34 9.69 0.54
C THR A 113 -6.56 9.11 -0.18
N ALA A 114 -7.18 8.07 0.39
CA ALA A 114 -8.39 7.49 -0.18
C ALA A 114 -9.52 8.52 -0.24
N TRP A 115 -9.69 9.31 0.82
CA TRP A 115 -10.66 10.41 0.85
C TRP A 115 -10.35 11.45 -0.22
N GLU A 116 -9.12 11.93 -0.33
CA GLU A 116 -8.72 12.94 -1.31
C GLU A 116 -8.91 12.47 -2.76
N LEU A 117 -8.66 11.20 -3.05
CA LEU A 117 -8.90 10.62 -4.37
C LEU A 117 -10.40 10.38 -4.62
N HIS A 118 -11.16 9.95 -3.60
CA HIS A 118 -12.61 9.83 -3.66
C HIS A 118 -13.26 11.20 -4.02
N GLU A 119 -12.82 12.29 -3.37
CA GLU A 119 -13.30 13.62 -3.68
C GLU A 119 -13.04 14.03 -5.14
N ARG A 120 -12.01 13.48 -5.76
CA ARG A 120 -11.67 13.65 -7.18
C ARG A 120 -12.35 12.65 -8.12
N GLY A 121 -13.25 11.80 -7.59
CA GLY A 121 -14.07 10.88 -8.37
C GLY A 121 -13.50 9.50 -8.61
N TYR A 122 -12.39 9.13 -7.94
CA TYR A 122 -11.84 7.77 -8.01
C TYR A 122 -12.55 6.81 -7.03
N ALA A 123 -12.65 5.55 -7.42
CA ALA A 123 -12.79 4.47 -6.46
C ALA A 123 -11.40 4.15 -5.88
N VAL A 124 -11.30 3.95 -4.57
CA VAL A 124 -9.99 3.75 -3.95
C VAL A 124 -9.94 2.46 -3.14
N PHE A 125 -8.88 1.71 -3.35
CA PHE A 125 -8.58 0.49 -2.61
C PHE A 125 -7.24 0.68 -1.88
N SER A 126 -7.28 0.80 -0.55
CA SER A 126 -6.05 0.81 0.24
C SER A 126 -5.65 -0.64 0.51
N LEU A 127 -4.46 -1.04 0.07
CA LEU A 127 -3.96 -2.38 0.24
C LEU A 127 -3.11 -2.49 1.50
N ARG A 128 -3.56 -3.30 2.44
CA ARG A 128 -2.71 -3.89 3.46
C ARG A 128 -2.06 -5.14 2.87
N TYR A 129 -0.75 -5.12 2.73
CA TYR A 129 0.06 -6.21 2.19
C TYR A 129 0.96 -6.81 3.26
N ARG A 130 1.44 -8.03 3.04
CA ARG A 130 2.36 -8.72 3.97
C ARG A 130 3.64 -7.92 4.15
N ILE A 131 4.06 -7.77 5.40
CA ILE A 131 5.21 -6.98 5.83
C ILE A 131 6.10 -7.78 6.79
N GLY A 132 7.23 -7.23 7.18
CA GLY A 132 8.14 -7.87 8.12
C GLY A 132 8.67 -9.20 7.58
N TRP A 133 8.70 -10.20 8.41
CA TRP A 133 9.14 -11.55 8.04
C TRP A 133 8.25 -12.22 6.99
N GLU A 134 7.00 -11.78 6.89
CA GLU A 134 6.04 -12.29 5.93
C GLU A 134 6.22 -11.70 4.52
N ALA A 135 7.05 -10.65 4.39
CA ALA A 135 7.36 -10.03 3.11
C ALA A 135 8.37 -10.83 2.26
N GLY A 136 8.77 -12.02 2.72
CA GLY A 136 9.67 -12.91 2.00
C GLY A 136 9.11 -13.35 0.64
N ASP A 137 9.98 -13.86 -0.24
CA ASP A 137 9.64 -14.49 -1.52
C ASP A 137 8.67 -13.69 -2.43
N ASP A 138 8.88 -12.35 -2.50
CA ASP A 138 8.05 -11.42 -3.28
C ASP A 138 6.58 -11.33 -2.80
N ALA A 139 6.27 -11.75 -1.57
CA ALA A 139 4.93 -11.78 -1.04
C ALA A 139 4.14 -10.45 -1.19
N PRO A 140 4.73 -9.25 -0.95
CA PRO A 140 4.03 -7.99 -1.19
C PRO A 140 3.66 -7.75 -2.66
N LEU A 141 4.48 -8.23 -3.61
CA LEU A 141 4.17 -8.14 -5.05
C LEU A 141 3.03 -9.10 -5.42
N GLU A 142 3.02 -10.31 -4.83
CA GLU A 142 1.90 -11.26 -4.98
C GLU A 142 0.59 -10.66 -4.45
N ASP A 143 0.63 -10.03 -3.26
CA ASP A 143 -0.54 -9.38 -2.66
C ASP A 143 -1.07 -8.25 -3.53
N LEU A 144 -0.17 -7.42 -4.08
CA LEU A 144 -0.56 -6.33 -4.98
C LEU A 144 -1.16 -6.86 -6.28
N ALA A 145 -0.55 -7.87 -6.88
CA ALA A 145 -1.09 -8.51 -8.09
C ALA A 145 -2.47 -9.13 -7.82
N ARG A 146 -2.63 -9.78 -6.66
CA ARG A 146 -3.90 -10.37 -6.23
C ARG A 146 -4.97 -9.29 -6.03
N ALA A 147 -4.60 -8.17 -5.42
CA ALA A 147 -5.48 -7.02 -5.23
C ALA A 147 -5.97 -6.45 -6.56
N ILE A 148 -5.07 -6.23 -7.52
CA ILE A 148 -5.42 -5.72 -8.85
C ILE A 148 -6.40 -6.69 -9.53
N ARG A 149 -6.07 -7.98 -9.56
CA ARG A 149 -6.94 -9.01 -10.16
C ARG A 149 -8.30 -9.04 -9.49
N PHE A 150 -8.34 -9.03 -8.15
CA PHE A 150 -9.58 -9.02 -7.39
C PHE A 150 -10.48 -7.83 -7.75
N VAL A 151 -9.92 -6.62 -7.86
CA VAL A 151 -10.70 -5.44 -8.26
C VAL A 151 -11.21 -5.56 -9.69
N MET A 152 -10.37 -6.03 -10.62
CA MET A 152 -10.75 -6.19 -12.02
C MET A 152 -11.81 -7.27 -12.24
N ASP A 153 -11.68 -8.41 -11.57
CA ASP A 153 -12.65 -9.51 -11.66
C ASP A 153 -14.01 -9.13 -11.04
N ASN A 154 -14.04 -8.13 -10.17
CA ASN A 154 -15.25 -7.61 -9.52
C ASN A 154 -15.59 -6.18 -9.97
N ALA A 155 -15.11 -5.74 -11.13
CA ALA A 155 -15.26 -4.37 -11.61
C ALA A 155 -16.72 -3.92 -11.69
N ASP A 156 -17.62 -4.78 -12.15
CA ASP A 156 -19.05 -4.50 -12.21
C ASP A 156 -19.66 -4.29 -10.82
N THR A 157 -19.25 -5.10 -9.84
CA THR A 157 -19.71 -4.99 -8.45
C THR A 157 -19.24 -3.67 -7.80
N PHE A 158 -18.02 -3.26 -8.09
CA PHE A 158 -17.46 -2.00 -7.60
C PHE A 158 -17.86 -0.79 -8.45
N GLY A 159 -18.45 -1.01 -9.62
CA GLY A 159 -18.80 0.05 -10.55
C GLY A 159 -17.58 0.80 -11.08
N VAL A 160 -16.46 0.11 -11.32
CA VAL A 160 -15.20 0.74 -11.76
C VAL A 160 -14.82 0.37 -13.18
N SER A 161 -14.07 1.27 -13.83
CA SER A 161 -13.39 0.97 -15.09
C SER A 161 -12.13 0.15 -14.83
N THR A 162 -11.88 -0.85 -15.68
CA THR A 162 -10.65 -1.65 -15.65
C THR A 162 -9.49 -1.03 -16.41
N GLU A 163 -9.71 0.11 -17.07
CA GLU A 163 -8.70 0.79 -17.87
C GLU A 163 -7.92 1.81 -17.05
N ASP A 164 -6.61 1.88 -17.28
CA ASP A 164 -5.71 2.92 -16.74
C ASP A 164 -5.80 3.09 -15.22
N TYR A 165 -5.82 2.02 -14.47
CA TYR A 165 -5.79 2.13 -13.01
C TYR A 165 -4.49 2.77 -12.50
N ALA A 166 -4.59 3.43 -11.34
CA ALA A 166 -3.45 4.07 -10.72
C ALA A 166 -2.87 3.25 -9.55
N LEU A 167 -1.54 3.25 -9.42
CA LEU A 167 -0.87 2.85 -8.19
C LEU A 167 -0.29 4.07 -7.50
N LEU A 168 -0.67 4.31 -6.25
CA LEU A 168 -0.12 5.37 -5.42
C LEU A 168 0.59 4.74 -4.23
N GLY A 169 1.86 5.04 -4.03
CA GLY A 169 2.63 4.46 -2.95
C GLY A 169 3.50 5.47 -2.21
N TYR A 170 3.55 5.33 -0.89
CA TYR A 170 4.36 6.12 0.02
C TYR A 170 5.57 5.33 0.51
N SER A 171 6.76 5.91 0.50
CA SER A 171 7.96 5.32 1.11
C SER A 171 8.21 3.89 0.61
N SER A 172 8.12 2.87 1.48
CA SER A 172 8.20 1.44 1.09
C SER A 172 7.04 1.00 0.18
N GLY A 173 5.83 1.54 0.35
CA GLY A 173 4.73 1.32 -0.57
C GLY A 173 4.98 1.94 -1.94
N GLY A 174 5.66 3.10 -1.98
CA GLY A 174 6.13 3.72 -3.22
C GLY A 174 7.19 2.89 -3.91
N GLN A 175 8.06 2.24 -3.16
CA GLN A 175 8.99 1.28 -3.73
C GLN A 175 8.26 0.06 -4.31
N LEU A 176 7.31 -0.52 -3.56
CA LEU A 176 6.52 -1.65 -4.04
C LEU A 176 5.81 -1.31 -5.35
N ALA A 177 5.14 -0.14 -5.43
CA ALA A 177 4.54 0.35 -6.67
C ALA A 177 5.56 0.52 -7.80
N GLY A 178 6.73 1.07 -7.47
CA GLY A 178 7.81 1.25 -8.44
C GLY A 178 8.38 -0.06 -8.97
N VAL A 179 8.60 -1.06 -8.12
CA VAL A 179 9.01 -2.40 -8.58
C VAL A 179 7.93 -3.03 -9.46
N PHE A 180 6.67 -2.89 -9.06
CA PHE A 180 5.54 -3.44 -9.79
C PHE A 180 5.34 -2.80 -11.16
N GLY A 181 5.78 -1.57 -11.37
CA GLY A 181 5.77 -0.88 -12.67
C GLY A 181 6.66 -1.53 -13.73
N ASN A 182 7.62 -2.36 -13.35
CA ASN A 182 8.45 -3.11 -14.29
C ASN A 182 7.71 -4.37 -14.77
N GLU A 183 7.76 -4.66 -16.06
CA GLU A 183 7.05 -5.80 -16.65
C GLU A 183 7.55 -7.14 -16.11
N GLU A 184 8.87 -7.35 -16.12
CA GLU A 184 9.48 -8.63 -15.71
C GLU A 184 9.38 -8.90 -14.20
N LYS A 185 9.28 -7.86 -13.38
CA LYS A 185 9.20 -7.98 -11.91
C LYS A 185 7.81 -7.82 -11.34
N GLY A 186 6.96 -7.08 -12.04
CA GLY A 186 5.63 -6.70 -11.60
C GLY A 186 4.52 -7.17 -12.52
N TRP A 187 3.81 -6.23 -13.14
CA TRP A 187 2.54 -6.48 -13.82
C TRP A 187 2.58 -7.62 -14.83
N GLY A 188 3.60 -7.72 -15.68
CA GLY A 188 3.72 -8.79 -16.67
C GLY A 188 4.00 -10.15 -16.03
N ARG A 189 4.91 -10.22 -15.05
CA ARG A 189 5.21 -11.45 -14.32
C ARG A 189 3.97 -12.07 -13.66
N TYR A 190 3.09 -11.22 -13.14
CA TYR A 190 1.87 -11.66 -12.46
C TYR A 190 0.65 -11.75 -13.38
N GLY A 191 0.79 -11.44 -14.67
CA GLY A 191 -0.28 -11.54 -15.65
C GLY A 191 -1.46 -10.61 -15.36
N VAL A 192 -1.19 -9.41 -14.86
CA VAL A 192 -2.19 -8.34 -14.68
C VAL A 192 -1.89 -7.20 -15.65
N PRO A 193 -2.88 -6.37 -16.02
CA PRO A 193 -2.66 -5.23 -16.90
C PRO A 193 -1.61 -4.25 -16.35
N LYS A 194 -0.91 -3.58 -17.26
CA LYS A 194 0.02 -2.50 -16.90
C LYS A 194 -0.73 -1.35 -16.22
N PRO A 195 -0.21 -0.79 -15.12
CA PRO A 195 -0.78 0.42 -14.52
C PRO A 195 -0.81 1.57 -15.52
N GLY A 196 -1.89 2.36 -15.53
CA GLY A 196 -1.98 3.57 -16.34
C GLY A 196 -1.05 4.67 -15.82
N VAL A 197 -0.81 4.73 -14.51
CA VAL A 197 0.09 5.71 -13.87
C VAL A 197 0.61 5.20 -12.52
N LEU A 198 1.84 5.61 -12.20
CA LEU A 198 2.43 5.46 -10.87
C LEU A 198 2.56 6.82 -10.19
N LEU A 199 2.10 6.92 -8.95
CA LEU A 199 2.27 8.09 -8.09
C LEU A 199 3.18 7.70 -6.92
N LEU A 200 4.45 8.03 -7.02
CA LEU A 200 5.48 7.60 -6.07
C LEU A 200 5.84 8.77 -5.14
N VAL A 201 5.39 8.68 -3.90
CA VAL A 201 5.56 9.73 -2.90
C VAL A 201 6.69 9.34 -1.95
N TYR A 202 7.80 10.08 -2.01
CA TYR A 202 9.08 9.81 -1.31
C TYR A 202 9.44 8.30 -1.27
N PRO A 203 9.42 7.60 -2.43
CA PRO A 203 9.68 6.17 -2.46
C PRO A 203 11.12 5.84 -2.09
N ILE A 204 11.34 4.62 -1.62
CA ILE A 204 12.69 4.10 -1.44
C ILE A 204 13.18 3.60 -2.79
N ASN A 205 13.87 4.45 -3.55
CA ASN A 205 14.35 4.10 -4.90
C ASN A 205 15.63 3.30 -4.91
N ASN A 206 16.43 3.39 -3.85
CA ASN A 206 17.72 2.72 -3.76
C ASN A 206 17.91 2.08 -2.38
N PHE A 207 17.91 0.76 -2.37
CA PHE A 207 18.11 -0.02 -1.14
C PHE A 207 19.54 0.04 -0.59
N LEU A 208 20.53 0.31 -1.42
CA LEU A 208 21.94 0.32 -1.00
C LEU A 208 22.22 1.34 0.12
N GLY A 209 21.42 2.40 0.18
CA GLY A 209 21.51 3.41 1.23
C GLY A 209 20.77 3.08 2.54
N ALA A 210 19.86 2.09 2.52
CA ALA A 210 18.98 1.73 3.63
C ALA A 210 19.37 0.39 4.29
N LYS A 211 20.56 -0.10 4.01
CA LYS A 211 21.08 -1.41 4.39
C LYS A 211 20.75 -1.92 5.81
N PRO A 212 20.93 -1.15 6.90
CA PRO A 212 20.77 -1.75 8.23
C PRO A 212 19.33 -2.12 8.58
N ALA A 213 18.35 -1.36 8.09
CA ALA A 213 16.95 -1.55 8.47
C ALA A 213 16.29 -2.73 7.72
N TYR A 214 16.75 -3.02 6.50
CA TYR A 214 16.14 -4.04 5.64
C TYR A 214 16.77 -5.43 5.80
N HIS A 215 17.96 -5.54 6.39
CA HIS A 215 18.57 -6.83 6.71
C HIS A 215 17.71 -7.70 7.63
N LEU A 216 16.91 -7.07 8.47
CA LEU A 216 16.02 -7.77 9.41
C LEU A 216 14.68 -8.21 8.78
N LEU A 217 14.34 -7.69 7.61
CA LEU A 217 12.99 -7.81 7.03
C LEU A 217 12.94 -8.61 5.75
N MET A 218 14.08 -8.83 5.13
CA MET A 218 14.19 -9.61 3.90
C MET A 218 15.02 -10.85 4.22
N ASP A 219 14.56 -11.98 3.75
CA ASP A 219 15.26 -13.26 3.84
C ASP A 219 16.77 -13.10 3.62
N THR A 220 17.53 -13.42 4.64
CA THR A 220 18.96 -13.09 4.75
C THR A 220 19.82 -13.83 3.74
N ASP A 221 19.39 -14.97 3.23
CA ASP A 221 20.22 -15.86 2.39
C ASP A 221 20.35 -15.36 0.94
N ARG A 222 19.54 -14.36 0.53
CA ARG A 222 19.53 -13.85 -0.85
C ARG A 222 19.54 -12.34 -0.93
N LEU A 223 20.00 -11.68 0.11
CA LEU A 223 19.92 -10.24 0.30
C LEU A 223 20.47 -9.42 -0.88
N GLU A 224 21.59 -9.83 -1.42
CA GLU A 224 22.27 -9.10 -2.50
C GLU A 224 21.45 -9.13 -3.80
N ARG A 225 20.83 -10.24 -4.14
CA ARG A 225 19.93 -10.34 -5.29
C ARG A 225 18.69 -9.47 -5.14
N ARG A 226 18.13 -9.39 -3.92
CA ARG A 226 16.96 -8.55 -3.64
C ARG A 226 17.27 -7.08 -3.68
N TYR A 227 18.42 -6.63 -3.21
CA TYR A 227 18.85 -5.26 -3.39
C TYR A 227 18.79 -4.79 -4.83
N TYR A 228 19.32 -5.59 -5.73
CA TYR A 228 19.28 -5.28 -7.16
C TYR A 228 17.88 -5.42 -7.74
N SER A 229 17.15 -6.43 -7.34
CA SER A 229 15.79 -6.71 -7.84
C SER A 229 14.76 -5.66 -7.43
N TYR A 230 14.95 -5.01 -6.29
CA TYR A 230 14.03 -4.00 -5.74
C TYR A 230 14.54 -2.56 -5.84
N THR A 231 15.62 -2.32 -6.54
CA THR A 231 16.13 -0.97 -6.81
C THR A 231 15.37 -0.37 -7.99
N VAL A 232 14.34 0.42 -7.70
CA VAL A 232 13.39 0.97 -8.70
C VAL A 232 14.11 1.68 -9.85
N SER A 233 15.16 2.48 -9.55
CA SER A 233 15.91 3.20 -10.57
C SER A 233 16.59 2.32 -11.63
N LYS A 234 16.78 1.03 -11.35
CA LYS A 234 17.32 0.05 -12.30
C LYS A 234 16.25 -0.72 -13.07
N LEU A 235 14.99 -0.54 -12.71
CA LEU A 235 13.85 -1.26 -13.29
C LEU A 235 13.07 -0.41 -14.30
N VAL A 236 13.45 0.86 -14.46
CA VAL A 236 12.80 1.76 -15.43
C VAL A 236 13.21 1.35 -16.86
N THR A 237 12.22 1.10 -17.70
CA THR A 237 12.35 0.74 -19.11
C THR A 237 11.57 1.71 -19.98
N PRO A 238 11.74 1.71 -21.32
CA PRO A 238 10.90 2.54 -22.20
C PRO A 238 9.39 2.28 -22.06
N ASP A 239 9.00 1.06 -21.69
CA ASP A 239 7.59 0.65 -21.50
C ASP A 239 7.10 0.82 -20.06
N TYR A 240 7.92 1.42 -19.21
CA TYR A 240 7.53 1.68 -17.82
C TYR A 240 6.33 2.65 -17.76
N PRO A 241 5.38 2.47 -16.82
CA PRO A 241 4.21 3.33 -16.72
C PRO A 241 4.59 4.81 -16.54
N PRO A 242 3.79 5.75 -17.05
CA PRO A 242 3.92 7.15 -16.70
C PRO A 242 4.02 7.32 -15.18
N THR A 243 5.03 8.05 -14.72
CA THR A 243 5.35 8.10 -13.29
C THR A 243 5.46 9.55 -12.80
N PHE A 244 4.67 9.88 -11.79
CA PHE A 244 4.86 11.09 -10.99
C PHE A 244 5.68 10.76 -9.76
N LEU A 245 6.79 11.46 -9.58
CA LEU A 245 7.71 11.26 -8.46
C LEU A 245 7.78 12.52 -7.60
N TRP A 246 7.50 12.38 -6.30
CA TRP A 246 7.53 13.49 -5.37
C TRP A 246 8.43 13.20 -4.16
N TYR A 247 9.24 14.20 -3.79
CA TYR A 247 10.09 14.19 -2.59
C TYR A 247 10.01 15.52 -1.85
N GLY A 248 10.13 15.46 -0.54
CA GLY A 248 10.36 16.66 0.27
C GLY A 248 11.77 17.21 0.08
N ARG A 249 11.92 18.53 -0.02
CA ARG A 249 13.23 19.21 -0.21
C ARG A 249 14.27 18.82 0.85
N ASN A 250 13.83 18.53 2.06
CA ASN A 250 14.68 18.19 3.19
C ASN A 250 14.65 16.69 3.54
N ASP A 251 14.21 15.86 2.64
CA ASP A 251 14.22 14.41 2.84
C ASP A 251 15.65 13.89 2.82
N LEU A 252 16.14 13.44 3.97
CA LEU A 252 17.52 12.94 4.15
C LEU A 252 17.85 11.71 3.27
N LYS A 253 16.83 11.06 2.71
CA LYS A 253 16.97 9.88 1.84
C LYS A 253 17.14 10.27 0.36
N ILE A 254 16.80 11.48 -0.04
CA ILE A 254 16.93 12.00 -1.42
C ILE A 254 18.39 12.10 -1.87
N GLY A 255 19.28 12.57 -1.01
CA GLY A 255 20.69 12.82 -1.38
C GLY A 255 21.46 11.59 -1.86
N ARG A 256 20.84 10.41 -1.84
CA ARG A 256 21.41 9.15 -2.34
C ARG A 256 20.67 8.59 -3.57
N ALA A 257 19.65 9.28 -4.05
CA ALA A 257 18.92 8.93 -5.27
C ALA A 257 19.51 9.58 -6.54
N HIS A 258 20.50 10.44 -6.37
CA HIS A 258 21.16 11.19 -7.44
C HIS A 258 22.59 10.71 -7.72
N VAL A 259 22.83 9.42 -7.69
CA VAL A 259 24.11 8.89 -8.21
C VAL A 259 23.83 7.79 -9.20
#